data_db9b4be0d08c30c9ba33f3e16c79cd13
#
_entry.id   db9b4be0d08c30c9ba33f3e16c79cd13
#
_cell.length_a   1.000
_cell.length_b   1.000
_cell.length_c   1.000
_cell.angle_alpha   90.00
_cell.angle_beta   90.00
_cell.angle_gamma   90.00
#
_symmetry.space_group_name_H-M   'P 1'
#
loop_
_entity.id
_entity.type
_entity.pdbx_description
1 polymer ?
#
loop_
_entity_poly.entity_id
_entity_poly.type
_entity_poly.pdbx_seq_one_letter_code
_entity_poly.pdbx_strand_id
1 'polypeptide(L)'
;PYYLVMLSPKDYPLYENFDYISSDGMGPLKLNKLFGKSKSVRLSFDLSSMAGPVFRNMISHGESMYMLGAKPNEIEKSVNTIKKNFKGIKIAGFHHGYIKDCKQNIVNEIILSGAKVVIIGMGAPMQDEIAVMLKEKGFIGSVYTCGGFIHQTTEGIISFPEWTNKFGVRWLYRIFTQKGMLKRLLRT
;
A
#
# COMPACT_ATOMS: atom_id res chain seq x y z
N PRO A 1 -4.25 -4.50 -9.20
CA PRO A 1 -4.32 -5.45 -10.31
C PRO A 1 -5.73 -5.97 -10.57
N TYR A 2 -6.49 -6.33 -9.54
CA TYR A 2 -7.90 -6.72 -9.71
C TYR A 2 -8.73 -5.55 -10.26
N TYR A 3 -8.43 -4.35 -9.79
CA TYR A 3 -9.08 -3.14 -10.26
C TYR A 3 -8.72 -2.78 -11.71
N LEU A 4 -7.53 -3.07 -12.17
CA LEU A 4 -7.15 -2.83 -13.57
C LEU A 4 -8.04 -3.58 -14.58
N VAL A 5 -8.57 -4.74 -14.19
CA VAL A 5 -9.53 -5.50 -15.01
C VAL A 5 -10.93 -4.87 -14.97
N MET A 6 -11.25 -4.18 -13.87
CA MET A 6 -12.55 -3.54 -13.63
C MET A 6 -12.54 -2.03 -13.96
N LEU A 7 -11.37 -1.45 -14.23
CA LEU A 7 -11.24 -0.04 -14.57
C LEU A 7 -11.85 0.26 -15.92
N SER A 8 -12.61 1.33 -15.96
CA SER A 8 -13.04 1.95 -17.20
C SER A 8 -11.81 2.31 -18.06
N PRO A 9 -11.87 2.18 -19.39
CA PRO A 9 -10.78 2.59 -20.28
C PRO A 9 -10.24 4.00 -20.01
N LYS A 10 -11.05 4.89 -19.46
CA LYS A 10 -10.63 6.26 -19.08
C LYS A 10 -9.60 6.31 -17.94
N ASP A 11 -9.48 5.27 -17.14
CA ASP A 11 -8.54 5.21 -16.01
C ASP A 11 -7.16 4.66 -16.40
N TYR A 12 -7.01 4.09 -17.60
CA TYR A 12 -5.73 3.56 -18.10
C TYR A 12 -4.60 4.59 -18.13
N PRO A 13 -4.80 5.84 -18.59
CA PRO A 13 -3.74 6.86 -18.62
C PRO A 13 -3.14 7.16 -17.24
N LEU A 14 -3.89 7.01 -16.16
CA LEU A 14 -3.37 7.17 -14.81
C LEU A 14 -2.24 6.16 -14.52
N TYR A 15 -2.42 4.92 -14.94
CA TYR A 15 -1.50 3.83 -14.64
C TYR A 15 -0.25 3.79 -15.53
N GLU A 16 -0.26 4.49 -16.66
CA GLU A 16 0.92 4.69 -17.52
C GLU A 16 2.01 5.53 -16.83
N ASN A 17 1.64 6.28 -15.79
CA ASN A 17 2.56 7.08 -15.01
C ASN A 17 3.36 6.29 -13.97
N PHE A 18 3.02 5.02 -13.72
CA PHE A 18 3.72 4.19 -12.75
C PHE A 18 4.91 3.46 -13.38
N ASP A 19 6.05 3.48 -12.67
CA ASP A 19 7.24 2.75 -13.10
C ASP A 19 7.06 1.23 -12.94
N TYR A 20 6.27 0.81 -11.94
CA TYR A 20 5.98 -0.60 -11.66
C TYR A 20 4.53 -0.81 -11.22
N ILE A 21 3.90 -1.83 -11.80
CA ILE A 21 2.58 -2.31 -11.39
C ILE A 21 2.71 -3.76 -10.95
N SER A 22 2.43 -4.03 -9.68
CA SER A 22 2.55 -5.38 -9.13
C SER A 22 1.19 -6.05 -8.96
N SER A 23 1.18 -7.38 -9.02
CA SER A 23 -0.01 -8.17 -8.73
C SER A 23 -0.08 -8.56 -7.26
N ASP A 24 -1.09 -8.09 -6.54
CA ASP A 24 -1.34 -8.48 -5.14
C ASP A 24 -2.16 -9.78 -5.02
N GLY A 25 -2.96 -10.10 -6.01
CA GLY A 25 -3.88 -11.26 -5.99
C GLY A 25 -3.34 -12.50 -6.69
N MET A 26 -3.74 -13.68 -6.20
CA MET A 26 -3.42 -14.97 -6.85
C MET A 26 -4.22 -15.19 -8.14
N GLY A 27 -5.43 -14.62 -8.25
CA GLY A 27 -6.27 -14.71 -9.45
C GLY A 27 -5.59 -14.14 -10.69
N PRO A 28 -5.18 -12.86 -10.68
CA PRO A 28 -4.44 -12.24 -11.78
C PRO A 28 -3.16 -13.00 -12.15
N LEU A 29 -2.44 -13.54 -11.15
CA LEU A 29 -1.23 -14.35 -11.41
C LEU A 29 -1.55 -15.65 -12.15
N LYS A 30 -2.60 -16.35 -11.74
CA LYS A 30 -3.03 -17.59 -12.41
C LYS A 30 -3.48 -17.31 -13.84
N LEU A 31 -4.25 -16.23 -14.05
CA LEU A 31 -4.67 -15.80 -15.38
C LEU A 31 -3.46 -15.42 -16.25
N ASN A 32 -2.52 -14.66 -15.72
CA ASN A 32 -1.33 -14.30 -16.46
C ASN A 32 -0.41 -15.51 -16.77
N LYS A 33 -0.36 -16.49 -15.85
CA LYS A 33 0.36 -17.74 -16.08
C LYS A 33 -0.31 -18.60 -17.18
N LEU A 34 -1.64 -18.52 -17.30
CA LEU A 34 -2.40 -19.29 -18.28
C LEU A 34 -2.41 -18.64 -19.67
N PHE A 35 -2.53 -17.31 -19.72
CA PHE A 35 -2.75 -16.55 -20.95
C PHE A 35 -1.66 -15.52 -21.26
N GLY A 36 -0.81 -15.19 -20.27
CA GLY A 36 0.21 -14.15 -20.39
C GLY A 36 1.53 -14.66 -20.95
N LYS A 37 2.24 -13.78 -21.65
CA LYS A 37 3.56 -14.05 -22.23
C LYS A 37 4.72 -13.75 -21.27
N SER A 38 4.44 -13.22 -20.07
CA SER A 38 5.47 -12.76 -19.12
C SER A 38 5.42 -13.52 -17.79
N LYS A 39 6.59 -13.67 -17.17
CA LYS A 39 6.70 -14.17 -15.79
C LYS A 39 6.23 -13.08 -14.84
N SER A 40 5.09 -13.26 -14.19
CA SER A 40 4.62 -12.37 -13.16
C SER A 40 4.88 -12.96 -11.78
N VAL A 41 5.34 -12.10 -10.86
CA VAL A 41 5.58 -12.45 -9.47
C VAL A 41 4.55 -11.71 -8.61
N ARG A 42 4.04 -12.40 -7.59
CA ARG A 42 3.17 -11.74 -6.61
C ARG A 42 4.01 -10.82 -5.73
N LEU A 43 3.69 -9.53 -5.77
CA LEU A 43 4.25 -8.54 -4.87
C LEU A 43 3.10 -7.73 -4.26
N SER A 44 3.00 -7.73 -2.95
CA SER A 44 2.05 -6.88 -2.22
C SER A 44 2.80 -6.03 -1.21
N PHE A 45 2.31 -4.81 -0.99
CA PHE A 45 2.88 -3.97 0.06
C PHE A 45 2.30 -4.38 1.41
N ASP A 46 2.81 -5.47 1.92
CA ASP A 46 2.54 -5.99 3.27
C ASP A 46 3.84 -6.50 3.92
N LEU A 47 3.82 -6.74 5.23
CA LEU A 47 5.02 -7.13 5.99
C LEU A 47 5.58 -8.49 5.61
N SER A 48 4.80 -9.33 4.98
CA SER A 48 5.23 -10.64 4.50
C SER A 48 5.80 -10.61 3.07
N SER A 49 5.83 -9.43 2.43
CA SER A 49 6.36 -9.23 1.08
C SER A 49 7.23 -7.97 1.04
N MET A 50 6.71 -6.84 0.54
CA MET A 50 7.54 -5.66 0.24
C MET A 50 7.82 -4.76 1.46
N ALA A 51 6.85 -4.56 2.37
CA ALA A 51 6.98 -3.54 3.41
C ALA A 51 8.16 -3.79 4.35
N GLY A 52 8.40 -5.04 4.76
CA GLY A 52 9.54 -5.37 5.62
C GLY A 52 10.91 -5.04 5.00
N PRO A 53 11.24 -5.52 3.80
CA PRO A 53 12.42 -5.11 3.05
C PRO A 53 12.56 -3.60 2.86
N VAL A 54 11.48 -2.91 2.46
CA VAL A 54 11.49 -1.44 2.27
C VAL A 54 11.86 -0.74 3.58
N PHE A 55 11.23 -1.09 4.70
CA PHE A 55 11.52 -0.47 5.99
C PHE A 55 12.96 -0.72 6.46
N ARG A 56 13.49 -1.93 6.29
CA ARG A 56 14.90 -2.22 6.61
C ARG A 56 15.86 -1.43 5.74
N ASN A 57 15.57 -1.31 4.44
CA ASN A 57 16.38 -0.50 3.53
C ASN A 57 16.38 0.97 3.93
N MET A 58 15.22 1.54 4.27
CA MET A 58 15.12 2.91 4.76
C MET A 58 15.94 3.13 6.03
N ILE A 59 15.87 2.19 6.99
CA ILE A 59 16.63 2.28 8.23
C ILE A 59 18.14 2.27 7.94
N SER A 60 18.61 1.38 7.08
CA SER A 60 20.03 1.25 6.74
C SER A 60 20.59 2.50 6.02
N HIS A 61 19.77 3.22 5.27
CA HIS A 61 20.15 4.46 4.58
C HIS A 61 19.79 5.73 5.37
N GLY A 62 19.19 5.58 6.54
CA GLY A 62 18.78 6.73 7.36
C GLY A 62 17.66 7.56 6.75
N GLU A 63 16.91 7.00 5.80
CA GLU A 63 15.82 7.64 5.10
C GLU A 63 14.57 7.77 5.97
N SER A 64 13.74 8.77 5.65
CA SER A 64 12.45 8.98 6.30
C SER A 64 11.28 8.70 5.36
N MET A 65 10.13 8.34 5.94
CA MET A 65 8.91 8.15 5.17
C MET A 65 7.78 9.05 5.63
N TYR A 66 6.86 9.32 4.69
CA TYR A 66 5.56 9.91 4.96
C TYR A 66 4.46 8.85 4.76
N MET A 67 3.49 8.82 5.68
CA MET A 67 2.37 7.87 5.62
C MET A 67 1.06 8.61 5.38
N LEU A 68 0.34 8.25 4.33
CA LEU A 68 -0.94 8.85 3.97
C LEU A 68 -2.02 7.77 3.84
N GLY A 69 -3.05 7.81 4.67
CA GLY A 69 -4.14 6.86 4.54
C GLY A 69 -4.82 6.51 5.87
N ALA A 70 -5.70 5.52 5.81
CA ALA A 70 -6.54 5.09 6.91
C ALA A 70 -7.47 6.20 7.47
N LYS A 71 -8.12 5.96 8.61
CA LYS A 71 -8.98 6.94 9.27
C LYS A 71 -8.18 7.85 10.20
N PRO A 72 -8.73 9.03 10.60
CA PRO A 72 -8.03 9.95 11.50
C PRO A 72 -7.52 9.32 12.81
N ASN A 73 -8.30 8.41 13.38
CA ASN A 73 -7.95 7.71 14.63
C ASN A 73 -7.13 6.44 14.42
N GLU A 74 -6.84 6.07 13.19
CA GLU A 74 -6.12 4.85 12.82
C GLU A 74 -4.67 5.12 12.39
N ILE A 75 -4.43 6.23 11.69
CA ILE A 75 -3.11 6.52 11.13
C ILE A 75 -2.03 6.61 12.21
N GLU A 76 -2.31 7.29 13.31
CA GLU A 76 -1.37 7.42 14.43
C GLU A 76 -1.07 6.06 15.09
N LYS A 77 -2.09 5.20 15.26
CA LYS A 77 -1.91 3.84 15.77
C LYS A 77 -1.01 3.02 14.86
N SER A 78 -1.21 3.13 13.54
CA SER A 78 -0.38 2.47 12.54
C SER A 78 1.08 2.93 12.63
N VAL A 79 1.31 4.25 12.69
CA VAL A 79 2.64 4.84 12.85
C VAL A 79 3.32 4.30 14.11
N ASN A 80 2.62 4.29 15.26
CA ASN A 80 3.15 3.79 16.53
C ASN A 80 3.48 2.30 16.46
N THR A 81 2.63 1.51 15.82
CA THR A 81 2.88 0.07 15.60
C THR A 81 4.13 -0.15 14.75
N ILE A 82 4.31 0.61 13.67
CA ILE A 82 5.48 0.51 12.81
C ILE A 82 6.74 0.93 13.57
N LYS A 83 6.74 2.06 14.28
CA LYS A 83 7.87 2.51 15.11
C LYS A 83 8.28 1.49 16.17
N LYS A 84 7.30 0.84 16.82
CA LYS A 84 7.55 -0.20 17.82
C LYS A 84 8.27 -1.42 17.25
N ASN A 85 7.92 -1.82 16.05
CA ASN A 85 8.42 -3.05 15.44
C ASN A 85 9.67 -2.85 14.54
N PHE A 86 9.87 -1.63 14.05
CA PHE A 86 11.02 -1.26 13.23
C PHE A 86 11.82 -0.14 13.91
N LYS A 87 12.62 -0.54 14.91
CA LYS A 87 13.47 0.41 15.65
C LYS A 87 14.40 1.15 14.70
N GLY A 88 14.46 2.47 14.82
CA GLY A 88 15.27 3.33 13.96
C GLY A 88 14.56 3.84 12.71
N ILE A 89 13.32 3.41 12.44
CA ILE A 89 12.55 3.96 11.33
C ILE A 89 12.20 5.43 11.58
N LYS A 90 12.44 6.27 10.59
CA LYS A 90 12.15 7.71 10.64
C LYS A 90 10.84 7.99 9.93
N ILE A 91 9.89 8.63 10.62
CA ILE A 91 8.62 9.09 10.06
C ILE A 91 8.69 10.61 9.96
N ALA A 92 8.75 11.15 8.75
CA ALA A 92 8.79 12.58 8.46
C ALA A 92 7.44 13.26 8.69
N GLY A 93 6.35 12.52 8.47
CA GLY A 93 5.00 12.98 8.69
C GLY A 93 3.97 11.90 8.40
N PHE A 94 2.74 12.18 8.74
CA PHE A 94 1.61 11.30 8.41
C PHE A 94 0.30 12.09 8.37
N HIS A 95 -0.63 11.64 7.53
CA HIS A 95 -1.97 12.21 7.45
C HIS A 95 -3.00 11.12 7.14
N HIS A 96 -4.24 11.30 7.61
CA HIS A 96 -5.32 10.38 7.28
C HIS A 96 -5.74 10.48 5.80
N GLY A 97 -6.42 9.44 5.30
CA GLY A 97 -6.80 9.35 3.88
C GLY A 97 -8.05 10.15 3.46
N TYR A 98 -8.70 10.87 4.37
CA TYR A 98 -9.89 11.68 4.07
C TYR A 98 -9.49 13.09 3.64
N ILE A 99 -8.95 13.21 2.42
CA ILE A 99 -8.31 14.41 1.87
C ILE A 99 -8.96 14.92 0.59
N LYS A 100 -10.22 14.55 0.31
CA LYS A 100 -10.89 14.86 -0.97
C LYS A 100 -10.78 16.34 -1.34
N ASP A 101 -10.95 17.22 -0.36
CA ASP A 101 -10.99 18.67 -0.57
C ASP A 101 -9.63 19.38 -0.38
N CYS A 102 -8.59 18.65 0.02
CA CYS A 102 -7.27 19.21 0.33
C CYS A 102 -6.09 18.44 -0.30
N LYS A 103 -6.33 17.66 -1.36
CA LYS A 103 -5.30 16.84 -2.02
C LYS A 103 -4.02 17.63 -2.30
N GLN A 104 -4.17 18.84 -2.86
CA GLN A 104 -3.04 19.68 -3.25
C GLN A 104 -2.19 20.12 -2.06
N ASN A 105 -2.83 20.45 -0.93
CA ASN A 105 -2.14 20.87 0.29
C ASN A 105 -1.35 19.68 0.87
N ILE A 106 -1.95 18.50 0.88
CA ILE A 106 -1.28 17.28 1.38
C ILE A 106 -0.10 16.89 0.49
N VAL A 107 -0.23 16.99 -0.83
CA VAL A 107 0.91 16.75 -1.75
C VAL A 107 2.05 17.73 -1.47
N ASN A 108 1.75 19.01 -1.26
CA ASN A 108 2.76 20.01 -0.88
C ASN A 108 3.40 19.69 0.49
N GLU A 109 2.59 19.29 1.48
CA GLU A 109 3.07 18.89 2.80
C GLU A 109 4.04 17.70 2.70
N ILE A 110 3.70 16.67 1.91
CA ILE A 110 4.57 15.52 1.68
C ILE A 110 5.91 15.95 1.08
N ILE A 111 5.90 16.82 0.08
CA ILE A 111 7.14 17.32 -0.55
C ILE A 111 7.98 18.10 0.46
N LEU A 112 7.36 19.00 1.22
CA LEU A 112 8.04 19.82 2.23
C LEU A 112 8.55 19.00 3.41
N SER A 113 7.98 17.82 3.69
CA SER A 113 8.44 16.94 4.76
C SER A 113 9.85 16.39 4.56
N GLY A 114 10.37 16.45 3.35
CA GLY A 114 11.66 15.87 2.97
C GLY A 114 11.70 14.32 3.01
N ALA A 115 10.56 13.66 3.12
CA ALA A 115 10.48 12.20 3.07
C ALA A 115 11.07 11.66 1.77
N LYS A 116 11.79 10.54 1.85
CA LYS A 116 12.32 9.81 0.69
C LYS A 116 11.41 8.67 0.26
N VAL A 117 10.54 8.23 1.13
CA VAL A 117 9.54 7.18 0.85
C VAL A 117 8.16 7.69 1.23
N VAL A 118 7.19 7.48 0.35
CA VAL A 118 5.77 7.79 0.63
C VAL A 118 4.95 6.50 0.53
N ILE A 119 4.16 6.24 1.55
CA ILE A 119 3.26 5.08 1.61
C ILE A 119 1.83 5.56 1.62
N ILE A 120 1.06 5.23 0.59
CA ILE A 120 -0.30 5.71 0.38
C ILE A 120 -1.29 4.55 0.46
N GLY A 121 -2.21 4.61 1.43
CA GLY A 121 -3.21 3.56 1.67
C GLY A 121 -4.62 4.10 1.83
N MET A 122 -5.24 4.50 0.71
CA MET A 122 -6.60 5.07 0.69
C MET A 122 -7.57 4.30 -0.20
N GLY A 123 -7.07 3.28 -0.92
CA GLY A 123 -7.79 2.58 -1.96
C GLY A 123 -7.72 3.29 -3.32
N ALA A 124 -7.83 2.48 -4.38
CA ALA A 124 -7.87 2.97 -5.76
C ALA A 124 -9.24 3.63 -6.06
N PRO A 125 -9.30 4.64 -6.94
CA PRO A 125 -8.17 5.25 -7.65
C PRO A 125 -7.48 6.37 -6.86
N MET A 126 -8.02 6.81 -5.71
CA MET A 126 -7.57 8.02 -5.00
C MET A 126 -6.09 7.95 -4.60
N GLN A 127 -5.61 6.81 -4.09
CA GLN A 127 -4.19 6.63 -3.74
C GLN A 127 -3.29 6.77 -4.97
N ASP A 128 -3.78 6.32 -6.11
CA ASP A 128 -3.03 6.31 -7.37
C ASP A 128 -2.97 7.72 -7.97
N GLU A 129 -4.06 8.49 -7.87
CA GLU A 129 -4.08 9.91 -8.23
C GLU A 129 -3.05 10.73 -7.43
N ILE A 130 -2.99 10.52 -6.11
CA ILE A 130 -2.01 11.22 -5.27
C ILE A 130 -0.57 10.83 -5.64
N ALA A 131 -0.32 9.56 -5.95
CA ALA A 131 1.00 9.11 -6.38
C ALA A 131 1.43 9.82 -7.68
N VAL A 132 0.52 9.96 -8.65
CA VAL A 132 0.78 10.70 -9.90
C VAL A 132 0.99 12.19 -9.63
N MET A 133 0.16 12.82 -8.79
CA MET A 133 0.33 14.22 -8.41
C MET A 133 1.69 14.49 -7.77
N LEU A 134 2.22 13.58 -6.93
CA LEU A 134 3.56 13.68 -6.36
C LEU A 134 4.63 13.65 -7.45
N LYS A 135 4.53 12.73 -8.41
CA LYS A 135 5.46 12.62 -9.55
C LYS A 135 5.44 13.89 -10.40
N GLU A 136 4.26 14.39 -10.76
CA GLU A 136 4.08 15.62 -11.54
C GLU A 136 4.65 16.86 -10.86
N LYS A 137 4.60 16.90 -9.52
CA LYS A 137 5.21 17.97 -8.72
C LYS A 137 6.71 17.79 -8.46
N GLY A 138 7.35 16.82 -9.07
CA GLY A 138 8.79 16.61 -8.97
C GLY A 138 9.24 15.97 -7.65
N PHE A 139 8.38 15.19 -6.98
CA PHE A 139 8.82 14.41 -5.83
C PHE A 139 9.92 13.44 -6.24
N ILE A 140 11.06 13.52 -5.52
CA ILE A 140 12.23 12.66 -5.76
C ILE A 140 12.32 11.63 -4.63
N GLY A 141 11.84 10.43 -4.89
CA GLY A 141 11.81 9.33 -3.92
C GLY A 141 10.95 8.18 -4.41
N SER A 142 10.67 7.25 -3.52
CA SER A 142 9.83 6.08 -3.83
C SER A 142 8.41 6.26 -3.30
N VAL A 143 7.42 6.05 -4.13
CA VAL A 143 6.00 6.09 -3.75
C VAL A 143 5.39 4.70 -3.87
N TYR A 144 4.78 4.21 -2.81
CA TYR A 144 4.11 2.91 -2.76
C TYR A 144 2.62 3.08 -2.46
N THR A 145 1.76 2.59 -3.35
CA THR A 145 0.33 2.46 -3.06
C THR A 145 0.07 1.11 -2.42
N CYS A 146 -0.53 1.11 -1.23
CA CYS A 146 -0.59 -0.08 -0.36
C CYS A 146 -2.01 -0.50 0.03
N GLY A 147 -3.05 0.15 -0.49
CA GLY A 147 -4.44 -0.18 -0.18
C GLY A 147 -4.73 -0.20 1.33
N GLY A 148 -5.12 -1.35 1.85
CA GLY A 148 -5.50 -1.51 3.26
C GLY A 148 -4.35 -1.73 4.26
N PHE A 149 -3.09 -1.68 3.83
CA PHE A 149 -1.95 -1.97 4.70
C PHE A 149 -1.90 -1.11 5.96
N ILE A 150 -2.08 0.22 5.82
CA ILE A 150 -2.04 1.15 6.95
C ILE A 150 -3.14 0.80 7.97
N HIS A 151 -4.36 0.53 7.52
CA HIS A 151 -5.45 0.09 8.37
C HIS A 151 -5.13 -1.24 9.08
N GLN A 152 -4.52 -2.20 8.37
CA GLN A 152 -4.20 -3.51 8.95
C GLN A 152 -3.16 -3.42 10.07
N THR A 153 -2.22 -2.49 9.98
CA THR A 153 -1.19 -2.29 11.01
C THR A 153 -1.69 -1.64 12.29
N THR A 154 -2.92 -1.12 12.32
CA THR A 154 -3.54 -0.58 13.56
C THR A 154 -3.80 -1.65 14.61
N GLU A 155 -4.07 -2.88 14.18
CA GLU A 155 -4.34 -4.03 15.06
C GLU A 155 -3.06 -4.81 15.44
N GLY A 156 -1.91 -4.33 14.99
CA GLY A 156 -0.62 -4.98 15.18
C GLY A 156 -0.02 -5.51 13.87
N ILE A 157 1.15 -6.08 13.97
CA ILE A 157 1.80 -6.74 12.83
C ILE A 157 1.20 -8.13 12.65
N ILE A 158 0.37 -8.28 11.62
CA ILE A 158 -0.15 -9.61 11.27
C ILE A 158 0.95 -10.34 10.50
N SER A 159 1.60 -11.27 11.19
CA SER A 159 2.47 -12.25 10.55
C SER A 159 1.62 -13.36 9.98
N PHE A 160 1.60 -13.47 8.66
CA PHE A 160 0.97 -14.62 8.02
C PHE A 160 1.92 -15.82 8.08
N PRO A 161 1.46 -16.99 8.55
CA PRO A 161 2.26 -18.21 8.49
C PRO A 161 2.70 -18.49 7.03
N GLU A 162 3.94 -18.96 6.86
CA GLU A 162 4.51 -19.19 5.51
C GLU A 162 3.66 -20.10 4.62
N TRP A 163 3.00 -21.11 5.23
CA TRP A 163 2.11 -21.99 4.48
C TRP A 163 0.96 -21.26 3.80
N THR A 164 0.44 -20.16 4.38
CA THR A 164 -0.63 -19.35 3.76
C THR A 164 -0.17 -18.67 2.48
N ASN A 165 1.13 -18.37 2.38
CA ASN A 165 1.76 -17.84 1.18
C ASN A 165 1.95 -18.93 0.14
N LYS A 166 2.45 -20.09 0.57
CA LYS A 166 2.73 -21.25 -0.29
C LYS A 166 1.47 -21.76 -0.98
N PHE A 167 0.35 -21.80 -0.27
CA PHE A 167 -0.93 -22.30 -0.81
C PHE A 167 -1.85 -21.20 -1.34
N GLY A 168 -1.48 -19.91 -1.20
CA GLY A 168 -2.29 -18.78 -1.67
C GLY A 168 -3.59 -18.57 -0.89
N VAL A 169 -3.68 -19.08 0.34
CA VAL A 169 -4.90 -19.09 1.17
C VAL A 169 -4.92 -18.00 2.24
N ARG A 170 -4.16 -16.91 2.06
CA ARG A 170 -4.17 -15.76 2.99
C ARG A 170 -5.57 -15.18 3.20
N TRP A 171 -6.40 -15.15 2.17
CA TRP A 171 -7.76 -14.66 2.25
C TRP A 171 -8.61 -15.51 3.22
N LEU A 172 -8.40 -16.84 3.21
CA LEU A 172 -9.07 -17.77 4.11
C LEU A 172 -8.60 -17.54 5.57
N TYR A 173 -7.29 -17.43 5.77
CA TYR A 173 -6.72 -17.12 7.09
C TYR A 173 -7.26 -15.80 7.65
N ARG A 174 -7.41 -14.75 6.82
CA ARG A 174 -8.02 -13.47 7.21
C ARG A 174 -9.46 -13.61 7.65
N ILE A 175 -10.27 -14.46 7.01
CA ILE A 175 -11.66 -14.69 7.40
C ILE A 175 -11.75 -15.21 8.84
N PHE A 176 -10.84 -16.11 9.21
CA PHE A 176 -10.83 -16.69 10.56
C PHE A 176 -10.18 -15.80 11.63
N THR A 177 -9.25 -14.95 11.24
CA THR A 177 -8.44 -14.16 12.20
C THR A 177 -8.87 -12.71 12.32
N GLN A 178 -9.54 -12.14 11.32
CA GLN A 178 -9.96 -10.73 11.32
C GLN A 178 -11.48 -10.60 11.50
N LYS A 179 -11.90 -10.02 12.64
CA LYS A 179 -13.31 -9.70 12.90
C LYS A 179 -13.89 -8.80 11.81
N GLY A 180 -14.99 -9.21 11.19
CA GLY A 180 -15.70 -8.41 10.18
C GLY A 180 -15.31 -8.65 8.72
N MET A 181 -14.31 -9.48 8.45
CA MET A 181 -13.91 -9.81 7.07
C MET A 181 -15.02 -10.55 6.32
N LEU A 182 -15.75 -11.44 7.00
CA LEU A 182 -16.90 -12.16 6.42
C LEU A 182 -18.01 -11.20 5.96
N LYS A 183 -18.29 -10.15 6.75
CA LYS A 183 -19.28 -9.11 6.39
C LYS A 183 -18.87 -8.29 5.16
N ARG A 184 -17.55 -8.09 4.94
CA ARG A 184 -17.04 -7.40 3.73
C ARG A 184 -17.18 -8.28 2.48
N LEU A 185 -16.93 -9.58 2.60
CA LEU A 185 -17.05 -10.53 1.48
C LEU A 185 -18.49 -10.70 1.01
N LEU A 186 -19.47 -10.58 1.92
CA LEU A 186 -20.90 -10.70 1.63
C LEU A 186 -21.54 -9.40 1.09
N ARG A 187 -20.80 -8.27 1.09
CA ARG A 187 -21.25 -6.97 0.58
C ARG A 187 -20.70 -6.62 -0.81
N THR A 188 -19.88 -7.48 -1.38
CA THR A 188 -19.35 -7.37 -2.76
C THR A 188 -20.13 -8.28 -3.69
#